data_1da19c26401f0cd6b0a16cc94e8bc2fd
#
_entry.id   1da19c26401f0cd6b0a16cc94e8bc2fd
#
_cell.length_a   1.000
_cell.length_b   1.000
_cell.length_c   1.000
_cell.angle_alpha   90.00
_cell.angle_beta   90.00
_cell.angle_gamma   90.00
#
_symmetry.space_group_name_H-M   'P 1'
#
loop_
_entity.id
_entity.type
_entity.pdbx_description
1 polymer ?
#
loop_
_entity_poly.entity_id
_entity_poly.type
_entity_poly.pdbx_seq_one_letter_code
_entity_poly.pdbx_strand_id
1 'polypeptide(L)'
;MIPDYTKFYNGPATFASALGLAYDALVHSASFDAMSAWNSLSERVKQGIYMGDGLLLPHTRIAGLERPLMAFCVCPAGFAGIDIRGGEKAQFMCVLLSPAESAMAHTQAIAGMAKLILDPEWKARALAVADDAGVKALF
;
A
#
# COMPACT_ATOMS: atom_id res chain seq x y z
N MET A 1 3.54 12.59 0.70
CA MET A 1 2.11 12.21 0.68
C MET A 1 1.74 11.64 2.03
N ILE A 2 0.58 12.03 2.55
CA ILE A 2 0.05 11.51 3.81
C ILE A 2 -0.96 10.42 3.48
N PRO A 3 -0.87 9.21 4.08
CA PRO A 3 -1.85 8.15 3.83
C PRO A 3 -3.25 8.55 4.30
N ASP A 4 -4.25 8.10 3.54
CA ASP A 4 -5.66 8.22 3.90
C ASP A 4 -6.07 7.16 4.91
N TYR A 5 -5.31 6.07 4.99
CA TYR A 5 -5.54 4.97 5.93
C TYR A 5 -4.21 4.38 6.34
N THR A 6 -4.07 4.10 7.64
CA THR A 6 -2.88 3.43 8.18
C THR A 6 -3.29 2.30 9.11
N LYS A 7 -2.53 1.22 9.09
CA LYS A 7 -2.81 0.05 9.94
C LYS A 7 -1.51 -0.60 10.38
N PHE A 8 -1.44 -0.93 11.68
CA PHE A 8 -0.40 -1.76 12.25
C PHE A 8 -0.97 -3.13 12.60
N TYR A 9 -0.27 -4.19 12.19
CA TYR A 9 -0.62 -5.57 12.53
C TYR A 9 0.37 -6.11 13.55
N ASN A 10 -0.13 -6.35 14.76
CA ASN A 10 0.65 -6.92 15.85
C ASN A 10 0.58 -8.45 15.76
N GLY A 11 1.33 -9.03 14.86
CA GLY A 11 1.35 -10.45 14.58
C GLY A 11 1.04 -10.76 13.12
N PRO A 12 0.97 -12.05 12.75
CA PRO A 12 0.73 -12.44 11.37
C PRO A 12 -0.61 -11.95 10.84
N ALA A 13 -0.63 -11.50 9.58
CA ALA A 13 -1.83 -11.12 8.86
C ALA A 13 -1.74 -11.65 7.44
N THR A 14 -2.89 -11.94 6.82
CA THR A 14 -2.91 -12.36 5.42
C THR A 14 -2.94 -11.13 4.52
N PHE A 15 -2.26 -11.21 3.39
CA PHE A 15 -2.30 -10.16 2.37
C PHE A 15 -3.73 -9.88 1.92
N ALA A 16 -4.51 -10.91 1.63
CA ALA A 16 -5.87 -10.75 1.13
C ALA A 16 -6.76 -9.99 2.12
N SER A 17 -6.70 -10.32 3.40
CA SER A 17 -7.46 -9.62 4.44
C SER A 17 -7.01 -8.17 4.59
N ALA A 18 -5.70 -7.95 4.63
CA ALA A 18 -5.15 -6.60 4.76
C ALA A 18 -5.49 -5.71 3.56
N LEU A 19 -5.40 -6.26 2.35
CA LEU A 19 -5.78 -5.55 1.13
C LEU A 19 -7.26 -5.17 1.13
N GLY A 20 -8.13 -6.10 1.51
CA GLY A 20 -9.57 -5.84 1.55
C GLY A 20 -9.94 -4.73 2.52
N LEU A 21 -9.37 -4.73 3.71
CA LEU A 21 -9.60 -3.68 4.71
C LEU A 21 -9.08 -2.33 4.27
N ALA A 22 -7.86 -2.29 3.71
CA ALA A 22 -7.26 -1.06 3.21
C ALA A 22 -8.08 -0.49 2.04
N TYR A 23 -8.47 -1.32 1.09
CA TYR A 23 -9.27 -0.89 -0.05
C TYR A 23 -10.63 -0.34 0.39
N ASP A 24 -11.30 -1.03 1.31
CA ASP A 24 -12.59 -0.57 1.84
C ASP A 24 -12.47 0.82 2.48
N ALA A 25 -11.40 1.07 3.22
CA ALA A 25 -11.15 2.40 3.78
C ALA A 25 -10.95 3.46 2.69
N LEU A 26 -10.24 3.13 1.61
CA LEU A 26 -10.04 4.07 0.50
C LEU A 26 -11.33 4.37 -0.26
N VAL A 27 -12.22 3.39 -0.39
CA VAL A 27 -13.56 3.59 -0.99
C VAL A 27 -14.35 4.66 -0.23
N HIS A 28 -14.17 4.75 1.09
CA HIS A 28 -14.84 5.75 1.92
C HIS A 28 -14.14 7.12 1.92
N SER A 29 -12.95 7.21 1.33
CA SER A 29 -12.14 8.44 1.33
C SER A 29 -12.41 9.35 0.13
N ALA A 30 -13.03 8.85 -0.93
CA ALA A 30 -13.33 9.61 -2.14
C ALA A 30 -14.44 8.93 -2.94
N SER A 31 -14.98 9.66 -3.93
CA SER A 31 -16.02 9.12 -4.80
C SER A 31 -15.40 8.59 -6.09
N PHE A 32 -15.57 7.30 -6.35
CA PHE A 32 -15.15 6.63 -7.59
C PHE A 32 -15.90 5.31 -7.77
N ASP A 33 -15.82 4.71 -8.94
CA ASP A 33 -16.42 3.40 -9.21
C ASP A 33 -15.63 2.31 -8.50
N ALA A 34 -16.10 1.91 -7.31
CA ALA A 34 -15.41 0.97 -6.43
C ALA A 34 -15.27 -0.42 -7.05
N MET A 35 -16.27 -0.89 -7.80
CA MET A 35 -16.20 -2.21 -8.43
C MET A 35 -15.20 -2.24 -9.58
N SER A 36 -15.23 -1.24 -10.43
CA SER A 36 -14.27 -1.11 -11.53
C SER A 36 -12.84 -0.98 -11.01
N ALA A 37 -12.64 -0.18 -9.97
CA ALA A 37 -11.34 0.00 -9.33
C ALA A 37 -10.83 -1.30 -8.69
N TRP A 38 -11.71 -2.04 -8.01
CA TRP A 38 -11.34 -3.33 -7.42
C TRP A 38 -10.92 -4.34 -8.49
N ASN A 39 -11.66 -4.41 -9.60
CA ASN A 39 -11.30 -5.30 -10.69
C ASN A 39 -9.94 -4.96 -11.29
N SER A 40 -9.68 -3.67 -11.50
CA SER A 40 -8.39 -3.19 -11.99
C SER A 40 -7.24 -3.51 -11.03
N LEU A 41 -7.45 -3.27 -9.74
CA LEU A 41 -6.46 -3.56 -8.69
C LEU A 41 -6.18 -5.06 -8.60
N SER A 42 -7.23 -5.89 -8.66
CA SER A 42 -7.10 -7.34 -8.59
C SER A 42 -6.31 -7.90 -9.78
N GLU A 43 -6.52 -7.38 -10.98
CA GLU A 43 -5.72 -7.74 -12.15
C GLU A 43 -4.25 -7.36 -11.98
N ARG A 44 -3.99 -6.20 -11.38
CA ARG A 44 -2.62 -5.75 -11.10
C ARG A 44 -1.92 -6.66 -10.10
N VAL A 45 -2.63 -7.11 -9.07
CA VAL A 45 -2.10 -8.05 -8.07
C VAL A 45 -1.63 -9.34 -8.73
N LYS A 46 -2.38 -9.86 -9.70
CA LYS A 46 -2.01 -11.07 -10.44
C LYS A 46 -0.72 -10.90 -11.25
N GLN A 47 -0.39 -9.68 -11.66
CA GLN A 47 0.81 -9.39 -12.45
C GLN A 47 2.08 -9.25 -11.59
N GLY A 48 1.92 -9.20 -10.27
CA GLY A 48 3.02 -9.04 -9.32
C GLY A 48 3.07 -7.64 -8.73
N ILE A 49 3.23 -7.59 -7.42
CA ILE A 49 3.20 -6.34 -6.65
C ILE A 49 4.36 -6.19 -5.67
N TYR A 50 5.24 -7.18 -5.58
CA TYR A 50 6.40 -7.08 -4.69
C TYR A 50 7.48 -6.22 -5.33
N MET A 51 7.86 -5.14 -4.62
CA MET A 51 8.80 -4.14 -5.13
C MET A 51 10.23 -4.34 -4.61
N GLY A 52 10.45 -5.38 -3.81
CA GLY A 52 11.69 -5.54 -3.06
C GLY A 52 11.63 -4.82 -1.71
N ASP A 53 12.65 -5.02 -0.88
CA ASP A 53 12.80 -4.34 0.42
C ASP A 53 11.62 -4.51 1.37
N GLY A 54 10.86 -5.59 1.20
CA GLY A 54 9.71 -5.89 2.05
C GLY A 54 8.41 -5.18 1.68
N LEU A 55 8.37 -4.44 0.56
CA LEU A 55 7.21 -3.65 0.15
C LEU A 55 6.35 -4.36 -0.87
N LEU A 56 5.07 -4.53 -0.53
CA LEU A 56 4.00 -4.86 -1.49
C LEU A 56 3.34 -3.55 -1.92
N LEU A 57 3.19 -3.35 -3.23
CA LEU A 57 2.60 -2.15 -3.80
C LEU A 57 1.45 -2.48 -4.75
N PRO A 58 0.28 -2.90 -4.23
CA PRO A 58 -0.92 -3.00 -5.04
C PRO A 58 -1.32 -1.60 -5.49
N HIS A 59 -1.34 -1.36 -6.79
CA HIS A 59 -1.62 -0.03 -7.32
C HIS A 59 -2.35 -0.10 -8.64
N THR A 60 -3.18 0.91 -8.89
CA THR A 60 -3.88 1.04 -10.16
C THR A 60 -4.26 2.50 -10.39
N ARG A 61 -4.61 2.82 -11.64
CA ARG A 61 -5.08 4.15 -12.03
C ARG A 61 -6.58 4.13 -12.19
N ILE A 62 -7.25 5.16 -11.68
CA ILE A 62 -8.70 5.25 -11.59
C ILE A 62 -9.18 6.50 -12.35
N ALA A 63 -10.12 6.31 -13.29
CA ALA A 63 -10.74 7.43 -13.98
C ALA A 63 -11.60 8.26 -13.03
N GLY A 64 -11.54 9.58 -13.15
CA GLY A 64 -12.34 10.51 -12.36
C GLY A 64 -11.85 10.76 -10.94
N LEU A 65 -10.75 10.14 -10.54
CA LEU A 65 -10.14 10.39 -9.22
C LEU A 65 -9.40 11.73 -9.26
N GLU A 66 -9.65 12.60 -8.28
CA GLU A 66 -9.07 13.96 -8.26
C GLU A 66 -7.66 14.00 -7.73
N ARG A 67 -7.32 13.09 -6.81
CA ARG A 67 -6.00 13.00 -6.18
C ARG A 67 -5.64 11.55 -5.89
N PRO A 68 -4.35 11.23 -5.72
CA PRO A 68 -3.98 9.89 -5.27
C PRO A 68 -4.53 9.58 -3.88
N LEU A 69 -4.98 8.34 -3.69
CA LEU A 69 -5.38 7.79 -2.40
C LEU A 69 -4.37 6.73 -2.00
N MET A 70 -3.96 6.74 -0.74
CA MET A 70 -2.95 5.80 -0.25
C MET A 70 -3.36 5.19 1.08
N ALA A 71 -3.22 3.87 1.18
CA ALA A 71 -3.25 3.14 2.44
C ALA A 71 -1.86 2.57 2.71
N PHE A 72 -1.38 2.69 3.95
CA PHE A 72 -0.09 2.13 4.33
C PHE A 72 -0.23 1.25 5.56
N CYS A 73 0.22 0.01 5.44
CA CYS A 73 0.11 -1.01 6.48
C CYS A 73 1.49 -1.58 6.82
N VAL A 74 1.72 -1.78 8.11
CA VAL A 74 2.96 -2.36 8.62
C VAL A 74 2.63 -3.67 9.33
N CYS A 75 3.34 -4.75 8.96
CA CYS A 75 3.21 -6.07 9.57
C CYS A 75 4.61 -6.65 9.78
N PRO A 76 5.26 -6.41 10.93
CA PRO A 76 6.64 -6.89 11.15
C PRO A 76 6.78 -8.41 11.04
N ALA A 77 5.72 -9.15 11.36
CA ALA A 77 5.71 -10.62 11.21
C ALA A 77 5.68 -11.08 9.74
N GLY A 78 5.32 -10.18 8.82
CA GLY A 78 5.18 -10.46 7.40
C GLY A 78 3.76 -10.82 7.01
N PHE A 79 3.33 -10.33 5.82
CA PHE A 79 2.04 -10.70 5.24
C PHE A 79 2.13 -12.10 4.65
N ALA A 80 1.16 -12.96 5.03
CA ALA A 80 1.06 -14.32 4.54
C ALA A 80 0.12 -14.42 3.34
N GLY A 81 0.17 -15.57 2.63
CA GLY A 81 -0.75 -15.85 1.53
C GLY A 81 -0.39 -15.14 0.24
N ILE A 82 0.84 -14.72 0.09
CA ILE A 82 1.38 -14.16 -1.15
C ILE A 82 2.76 -14.75 -1.40
N ASP A 83 2.99 -15.22 -2.62
CA ASP A 83 4.29 -15.77 -3.02
C ASP A 83 5.26 -14.63 -3.34
N ILE A 84 6.40 -14.64 -2.67
CA ILE A 84 7.47 -13.68 -2.88
C ILE A 84 8.72 -14.45 -3.29
N ARG A 85 9.28 -14.07 -4.45
CA ARG A 85 10.49 -14.68 -4.96
C ARG A 85 11.63 -14.54 -3.96
N GLY A 86 12.35 -15.63 -3.70
CA GLY A 86 13.46 -15.62 -2.76
C GLY A 86 13.08 -15.81 -1.29
N GLY A 87 11.80 -15.98 -0.96
CA GLY A 87 11.35 -16.22 0.40
C GLY A 87 11.50 -15.02 1.34
N GLU A 88 11.62 -13.81 0.80
CA GLU A 88 11.70 -12.59 1.60
C GLU A 88 10.39 -12.30 2.32
N LYS A 89 10.46 -11.62 3.46
CA LYS A 89 9.26 -11.16 4.16
C LYS A 89 8.72 -9.87 3.56
N ALA A 90 7.42 -9.85 3.28
CA ALA A 90 6.70 -8.62 2.96
C ALA A 90 6.16 -8.02 4.26
N GLN A 91 6.76 -6.96 4.73
CA GLN A 91 6.43 -6.32 6.01
C GLN A 91 5.67 -5.00 5.85
N PHE A 92 5.59 -4.50 4.62
CA PHE A 92 4.92 -3.25 4.29
C PHE A 92 3.96 -3.47 3.13
N MET A 93 2.80 -2.83 3.19
CA MET A 93 1.86 -2.80 2.07
C MET A 93 1.41 -1.37 1.84
N CYS A 94 1.62 -0.87 0.63
CA CYS A 94 1.12 0.42 0.19
C CYS A 94 0.09 0.20 -0.90
N VAL A 95 -1.18 0.47 -0.60
CA VAL A 95 -2.24 0.44 -1.63
C VAL A 95 -2.34 1.84 -2.20
N LEU A 96 -2.14 1.97 -3.50
CA LEU A 96 -2.13 3.26 -4.19
C LEU A 96 -3.14 3.29 -5.32
N LEU A 97 -4.10 4.20 -5.22
CA LEU A 97 -5.06 4.49 -6.28
C LEU A 97 -4.74 5.88 -6.81
N SER A 98 -4.45 6.00 -8.10
CA SER A 98 -4.00 7.26 -8.71
C SER A 98 -4.95 7.73 -9.80
N PRO A 99 -5.06 9.05 -10.05
CA PRO A 99 -5.84 9.56 -11.17
C PRO A 99 -5.34 9.03 -12.49
N ALA A 100 -6.24 8.41 -13.28
CA ALA A 100 -5.88 7.91 -14.61
C ALA A 100 -5.46 9.02 -15.57
N GLU A 101 -5.98 10.23 -15.35
CA GLU A 101 -5.73 11.41 -16.17
C GLU A 101 -4.40 12.09 -15.85
N SER A 102 -3.69 11.68 -14.79
CA SER A 102 -2.41 12.26 -14.40
C SER A 102 -1.34 11.17 -14.22
N ALA A 103 -0.61 10.87 -15.29
CA ALA A 103 0.53 9.97 -15.23
C ALA A 103 1.61 10.49 -14.28
N MET A 104 1.78 11.81 -14.20
CA MET A 104 2.76 12.44 -13.30
C MET A 104 2.43 12.18 -11.83
N ALA A 105 1.17 12.34 -11.42
CA ALA A 105 0.76 12.09 -10.04
C ALA A 105 1.01 10.62 -9.64
N HIS A 106 0.71 9.68 -10.53
CA HIS A 106 0.97 8.28 -10.33
C HIS A 106 2.47 7.98 -10.15
N THR A 107 3.27 8.47 -11.08
CA THR A 107 4.73 8.26 -11.06
C THR A 107 5.38 8.88 -9.82
N GLN A 108 4.96 10.09 -9.44
CA GLN A 108 5.49 10.77 -8.26
C GLN A 108 5.14 10.03 -6.97
N ALA A 109 3.93 9.50 -6.87
CA ALA A 109 3.51 8.74 -5.69
C ALA A 109 4.33 7.45 -5.52
N ILE A 110 4.54 6.71 -6.61
CA ILE A 110 5.36 5.49 -6.60
C ILE A 110 6.82 5.83 -6.26
N ALA A 111 7.38 6.84 -6.89
CA ALA A 111 8.76 7.27 -6.65
C ALA A 111 8.96 7.73 -5.19
N GLY A 112 8.00 8.45 -4.63
CA GLY A 112 8.04 8.88 -3.23
C GLY A 112 8.06 7.71 -2.27
N MET A 113 7.25 6.69 -2.51
CA MET A 113 7.22 5.48 -1.68
C MET A 113 8.52 4.68 -1.81
N ALA A 114 9.03 4.52 -3.03
CA ALA A 114 10.30 3.83 -3.28
C ALA A 114 11.45 4.51 -2.53
N LYS A 115 11.49 5.83 -2.52
CA LYS A 115 12.52 6.61 -1.82
C LYS A 115 12.47 6.37 -0.31
N LEU A 116 11.29 6.32 0.28
CA LEU A 116 11.13 6.03 1.71
C LEU A 116 11.60 4.62 2.06
N ILE A 117 11.17 3.63 1.30
CA ILE A 117 11.48 2.23 1.61
C ILE A 117 12.97 1.91 1.46
N LEU A 118 13.68 2.66 0.63
CA LEU A 118 15.13 2.51 0.44
C LEU A 118 15.95 3.23 1.51
N ASP A 119 15.34 4.07 2.34
CA ASP A 119 15.99 4.74 3.46
C ASP A 119 16.03 3.80 4.67
N PRO A 120 17.22 3.28 5.09
CA PRO A 120 17.31 2.35 6.19
C PRO A 120 16.81 2.92 7.52
N GLU A 121 16.98 4.22 7.76
CA GLU A 121 16.52 4.86 8.99
C GLU A 121 15.01 4.94 9.04
N TRP A 122 14.37 5.32 7.95
CA TRP A 122 12.92 5.34 7.85
C TRP A 122 12.34 3.94 8.03
N LYS A 123 12.94 2.96 7.36
CA LYS A 123 12.51 1.55 7.43
C LYS A 123 12.61 1.00 8.85
N ALA A 124 13.70 1.32 9.56
CA ALA A 124 13.86 0.90 10.95
C ALA A 124 12.79 1.51 11.85
N ARG A 125 12.46 2.80 11.66
CA ARG A 125 11.38 3.46 12.41
C ARG A 125 10.03 2.82 12.09
N ALA A 126 9.80 2.49 10.83
CA ALA A 126 8.54 1.86 10.40
C ALA A 126 8.34 0.49 11.06
N LEU A 127 9.42 -0.30 11.20
CA LEU A 127 9.35 -1.61 11.85
C LEU A 127 9.26 -1.53 13.39
N ALA A 128 9.48 -0.36 13.97
CA ALA A 128 9.42 -0.13 15.41
C ALA A 128 8.09 0.47 15.88
N VAL A 129 7.15 0.77 14.99
CA VAL A 129 5.83 1.30 15.37
C VAL A 129 5.04 0.26 16.17
N ALA A 130 4.15 0.73 17.03
CA ALA A 130 3.38 -0.12 17.93
C ALA A 130 1.86 -0.04 17.72
N ASP A 131 1.38 0.89 16.89
CA ASP A 131 -0.05 1.11 16.64
C ASP A 131 -0.30 1.86 15.32
N ASP A 132 -1.57 2.04 14.98
CA ASP A 132 -1.98 2.71 13.76
C ASP A 132 -1.52 4.17 13.72
N ALA A 133 -1.57 4.86 14.85
CA ALA A 133 -1.11 6.25 14.96
C ALA A 133 0.40 6.35 14.70
N GLY A 134 1.17 5.38 15.17
CA GLY A 134 2.60 5.29 14.89
C GLY A 134 2.91 5.13 13.41
N VAL A 135 2.10 4.36 12.70
CA VAL A 135 2.24 4.23 11.23
C VAL A 135 1.99 5.59 10.56
N LYS A 136 0.93 6.27 10.94
CA LYS A 136 0.60 7.59 10.38
C LYS A 136 1.71 8.60 10.63
N ALA A 137 2.35 8.55 11.79
CA ALA A 137 3.41 9.47 12.19
C ALA A 137 4.70 9.31 11.37
N LEU A 138 4.82 8.23 10.56
CA LEU A 138 5.96 8.05 9.66
C LEU A 138 5.95 9.00 8.46
N PHE A 139 4.81 9.62 8.22
CA PHE A 139 4.58 10.51 7.07
C PHE A 139 4.37 11.99 7.52
#